data_4c96700508ccbe3b2903089c9c9dbcb5
#
_entry.id   4c96700508ccbe3b2903089c9c9dbcb5
#
_cell.length_a   1.000
_cell.length_b   1.000
_cell.length_c   1.000
_cell.angle_alpha   90.00
_cell.angle_beta   90.00
_cell.angle_gamma   90.00
#
_symmetry.space_group_name_H-M   'P 1'
#
loop_
_entity.id
_entity.type
_entity.pdbx_description
1 polymer ?
#
loop_
_entity_poly.entity_id
_entity_poly.type
_entity_poly.pdbx_seq_one_letter_code
_entity_poly.pdbx_strand_id
1 'polypeptide(L)'
;FLQGCPWACPYCHNSAIIDPRIPGVVAWSALEDLLARRRGLLDGVVFSGGEATRQIALGAAMARVRELGFGVGLHTAGPYPRRLADLLGAGLVDWVGIDVKATLGNYEAVAGRSGAGERAWESLGIVLAHPEVDHEVRLTVYPDGPGDGFEVAARAREMGARIFALQQARDLGTPDGFAATRPGWDDQVRSLARDIETLDFDRFIFRGDS
;
A
#
# COMPACT_ATOMS: atom_id res chain seq x y z
N PHE A 1 -10.55 -0.16 -7.28
CA PHE A 1 -10.63 -0.37 -5.81
C PHE A 1 -11.44 -1.62 -5.53
N LEU A 2 -10.88 -2.55 -4.75
CA LEU A 2 -11.45 -3.85 -4.41
C LEU A 2 -12.00 -3.82 -2.97
N GLN A 3 -13.11 -4.52 -2.75
CA GLN A 3 -13.85 -4.54 -1.49
C GLN A 3 -13.21 -5.45 -0.45
N GLY A 4 -13.15 -4.98 0.80
CA GLY A 4 -12.75 -5.74 1.97
C GLY A 4 -11.27 -5.61 2.33
N CYS A 5 -11.00 -5.44 3.63
CA CYS A 5 -9.65 -5.43 4.21
C CYS A 5 -9.65 -6.25 5.50
N PRO A 6 -8.58 -7.03 5.80
CA PRO A 6 -8.47 -7.74 7.07
C PRO A 6 -7.99 -6.86 8.22
N TRP A 7 -7.55 -5.63 7.94
CA TRP A 7 -7.02 -4.66 8.90
C TRP A 7 -7.96 -3.48 9.11
N ALA A 8 -7.84 -2.80 10.24
CA ALA A 8 -8.69 -1.69 10.67
C ALA A 8 -7.84 -0.47 11.07
N CYS A 9 -7.03 0.02 10.14
CA CYS A 9 -6.15 1.15 10.39
C CYS A 9 -6.97 2.43 10.69
N PRO A 10 -6.61 3.22 11.74
CA PRO A 10 -7.39 4.38 12.15
C PRO A 10 -7.43 5.49 11.09
N TYR A 11 -6.40 5.60 10.27
CA TYR A 11 -6.28 6.58 9.17
C TYR A 11 -6.73 6.05 7.80
N CYS A 12 -7.52 5.00 7.74
CA CYS A 12 -7.90 4.39 6.47
C CYS A 12 -8.78 5.30 5.63
N HIS A 13 -8.28 5.83 4.50
CA HIS A 13 -9.04 6.66 3.56
C HIS A 13 -10.17 5.92 2.83
N ASN A 14 -10.12 4.59 2.87
CA ASN A 14 -11.09 3.72 2.20
C ASN A 14 -12.02 3.04 3.21
N SER A 15 -12.36 3.71 4.31
CA SER A 15 -13.16 3.13 5.40
C SER A 15 -14.49 2.55 4.91
N ALA A 16 -15.11 3.15 3.91
CA ALA A 16 -16.37 2.68 3.32
C ALA A 16 -16.29 1.32 2.60
N ILE A 17 -15.10 0.87 2.23
CA ILE A 17 -14.90 -0.41 1.51
C ILE A 17 -14.11 -1.45 2.32
N ILE A 18 -13.97 -1.26 3.63
CA ILE A 18 -13.29 -2.23 4.51
C ILE A 18 -14.15 -3.48 4.74
N ASP A 19 -15.48 -3.33 4.89
CA ASP A 19 -16.34 -4.47 5.19
C ASP A 19 -16.42 -5.44 4.01
N PRO A 20 -15.92 -6.67 4.17
CA PRO A 20 -15.89 -7.65 3.08
C PRO A 20 -17.26 -8.23 2.72
N ARG A 21 -18.30 -7.95 3.52
CA ARG A 21 -19.69 -8.44 3.30
C ARG A 21 -20.44 -7.53 2.35
N ILE A 22 -20.02 -6.29 2.17
CA ILE A 22 -20.63 -5.36 1.23
C ILE A 22 -20.23 -5.78 -0.19
N PRO A 23 -21.17 -6.04 -1.11
CA PRO A 23 -20.86 -6.40 -2.48
C PRO A 23 -20.24 -5.23 -3.25
N GLY A 24 -19.38 -5.54 -4.22
CA GLY A 24 -18.89 -4.55 -5.15
C GLY A 24 -20.00 -4.00 -6.04
N VAL A 25 -19.89 -2.73 -6.41
CA VAL A 25 -20.92 -2.02 -7.20
C VAL A 25 -20.63 -1.98 -8.70
N VAL A 26 -19.42 -2.35 -9.13
CA VAL A 26 -19.00 -2.33 -10.54
C VAL A 26 -18.76 -3.76 -11.01
N ALA A 27 -19.44 -4.16 -12.07
CA ALA A 27 -19.24 -5.48 -12.69
C ALA A 27 -17.88 -5.50 -13.42
N TRP A 28 -17.21 -6.66 -13.42
CA TRP A 28 -15.93 -6.84 -14.11
C TRP A 28 -16.05 -6.55 -15.61
N SER A 29 -17.14 -6.96 -16.28
CA SER A 29 -17.38 -6.69 -17.69
C SER A 29 -17.38 -5.18 -18.02
N ALA A 30 -17.94 -4.36 -17.14
CA ALA A 30 -17.92 -2.90 -17.34
C ALA A 30 -16.48 -2.32 -17.28
N LEU A 31 -15.61 -2.93 -16.45
CA LEU A 31 -14.20 -2.58 -16.43
C LEU A 31 -13.49 -3.02 -17.72
N GLU A 32 -13.73 -4.24 -18.21
CA GLU A 32 -13.16 -4.71 -19.49
C GLU A 32 -13.57 -3.81 -20.65
N ASP A 33 -14.84 -3.42 -20.72
CA ASP A 33 -15.33 -2.48 -21.74
C ASP A 33 -14.65 -1.11 -21.64
N LEU A 34 -14.40 -0.62 -20.42
CA LEU A 34 -13.67 0.61 -20.19
C LEU A 34 -12.24 0.48 -20.70
N LEU A 35 -11.52 -0.57 -20.31
CA LEU A 35 -10.15 -0.81 -20.71
C LEU A 35 -10.02 -0.97 -22.24
N ALA A 36 -10.95 -1.67 -22.88
CA ALA A 36 -10.96 -1.81 -24.34
C ALA A 36 -11.01 -0.45 -25.06
N ARG A 37 -11.78 0.53 -24.52
CA ARG A 37 -11.87 1.89 -25.04
C ARG A 37 -10.69 2.79 -24.67
N ARG A 38 -9.82 2.35 -23.75
CA ARG A 38 -8.70 3.15 -23.23
C ARG A 38 -7.33 2.65 -23.69
N ARG A 39 -7.28 1.70 -24.61
CA ARG A 39 -6.03 1.24 -25.22
C ARG A 39 -5.27 2.41 -25.87
N GLY A 40 -3.97 2.51 -25.57
CA GLY A 40 -3.11 3.60 -26.02
C GLY A 40 -3.32 4.94 -25.29
N LEU A 41 -4.25 5.01 -24.31
CA LEU A 41 -4.47 6.18 -23.46
C LEU A 41 -4.06 5.94 -22.01
N LEU A 42 -3.99 4.68 -21.58
CA LEU A 42 -3.57 4.26 -20.25
C LEU A 42 -2.39 3.29 -20.39
N ASP A 43 -1.40 3.44 -19.52
CA ASP A 43 -0.22 2.56 -19.48
C ASP A 43 -0.48 1.29 -18.67
N GLY A 44 -1.34 1.36 -17.68
CA GLY A 44 -1.58 0.23 -16.79
C GLY A 44 -2.81 0.36 -15.91
N VAL A 45 -3.06 -0.69 -15.15
CA VAL A 45 -4.13 -0.80 -14.15
C VAL A 45 -3.51 -1.09 -12.80
N VAL A 46 -3.83 -0.26 -11.80
CA VAL A 46 -3.41 -0.49 -10.42
C VAL A 46 -4.55 -1.13 -9.64
N PHE A 47 -4.34 -2.34 -9.17
CA PHE A 47 -5.24 -3.03 -8.26
C PHE A 47 -5.01 -2.52 -6.83
N SER A 48 -6.03 -1.91 -6.25
CA SER A 48 -6.01 -1.26 -4.95
C SER A 48 -7.35 -1.48 -4.24
N GLY A 49 -7.63 -0.78 -3.15
CA GLY A 49 -8.95 -0.80 -2.52
C GLY A 49 -8.86 -0.86 -1.01
N GLY A 50 -9.57 -1.81 -0.39
CA GLY A 50 -9.28 -2.26 0.97
C GLY A 50 -7.96 -3.01 0.96
N GLU A 51 -7.98 -4.31 0.63
CA GLU A 51 -6.77 -5.11 0.40
C GLU A 51 -6.96 -5.99 -0.84
N ALA A 52 -6.23 -5.67 -1.91
CA ALA A 52 -6.40 -6.34 -3.19
C ALA A 52 -6.05 -7.83 -3.13
N THR A 53 -4.99 -8.21 -2.42
CA THR A 53 -4.53 -9.60 -2.31
C THR A 53 -5.51 -10.51 -1.55
N ARG A 54 -6.54 -9.94 -0.92
CA ARG A 54 -7.64 -10.68 -0.33
C ARG A 54 -8.50 -11.39 -1.38
N GLN A 55 -8.61 -10.84 -2.58
CA GLN A 55 -9.49 -11.36 -3.64
C GLN A 55 -8.93 -12.63 -4.27
N ILE A 56 -9.73 -13.70 -4.29
CA ILE A 56 -9.31 -14.98 -4.88
C ILE A 56 -9.12 -14.83 -6.40
N ALA A 57 -9.97 -14.05 -7.05
CA ALA A 57 -9.92 -13.84 -8.50
C ALA A 57 -8.84 -12.82 -8.95
N LEU A 58 -8.01 -12.28 -8.03
CA LEU A 58 -7.06 -11.22 -8.36
C LEU A 58 -6.08 -11.64 -9.47
N GLY A 59 -5.50 -12.85 -9.37
CA GLY A 59 -4.55 -13.34 -10.37
C GLY A 59 -5.19 -13.45 -11.75
N ALA A 60 -6.42 -13.97 -11.85
CA ALA A 60 -7.15 -14.05 -13.13
C ALA A 60 -7.45 -12.65 -13.69
N ALA A 61 -7.80 -11.70 -12.83
CA ALA A 61 -8.05 -10.31 -13.22
C ALA A 61 -6.77 -9.63 -13.74
N MET A 62 -5.63 -9.84 -13.08
CA MET A 62 -4.33 -9.33 -13.53
C MET A 62 -3.91 -9.93 -14.87
N ALA A 63 -4.04 -11.25 -15.04
CA ALA A 63 -3.76 -11.93 -16.31
C ALA A 63 -4.62 -11.32 -17.43
N ARG A 64 -5.90 -11.10 -17.17
CA ARG A 64 -6.80 -10.49 -18.15
C ARG A 64 -6.41 -9.07 -18.55
N VAL A 65 -5.97 -8.26 -17.60
CA VAL A 65 -5.45 -6.90 -17.84
C VAL A 65 -4.21 -6.95 -18.74
N ARG A 66 -3.29 -7.89 -18.50
CA ARG A 66 -2.09 -8.10 -19.35
C ARG A 66 -2.46 -8.54 -20.76
N GLU A 67 -3.42 -9.46 -20.93
CA GLU A 67 -3.95 -9.85 -22.23
C GLU A 67 -4.53 -8.67 -23.03
N LEU A 68 -5.09 -7.69 -22.33
CA LEU A 68 -5.59 -6.46 -22.94
C LEU A 68 -4.49 -5.46 -23.32
N GLY A 69 -3.22 -5.77 -22.98
CA GLY A 69 -2.05 -4.96 -23.33
C GLY A 69 -1.70 -3.86 -22.31
N PHE A 70 -2.17 -3.96 -21.07
CA PHE A 70 -1.85 -3.00 -20.00
C PHE A 70 -0.82 -3.55 -19.01
N GLY A 71 0.00 -2.67 -18.47
CA GLY A 71 0.80 -2.96 -17.29
C GLY A 71 -0.06 -3.19 -16.05
N VAL A 72 0.47 -3.90 -15.06
CA VAL A 72 -0.22 -4.24 -13.81
C VAL A 72 0.53 -3.71 -12.62
N GLY A 73 -0.12 -2.80 -11.88
CA GLY A 73 0.32 -2.35 -10.57
C GLY A 73 -0.50 -2.98 -9.43
N LEU A 74 0.09 -3.12 -8.27
CA LEU A 74 -0.55 -3.61 -7.07
C LEU A 74 -0.28 -2.68 -5.89
N HIS A 75 -1.33 -2.24 -5.20
CA HIS A 75 -1.23 -1.66 -3.86
C HIS A 75 -1.61 -2.71 -2.82
N THR A 76 -0.75 -2.93 -1.86
CA THR A 76 -1.01 -3.88 -0.77
C THR A 76 -0.37 -3.43 0.54
N ALA A 77 -0.98 -3.79 1.66
CA ALA A 77 -0.37 -3.69 2.97
C ALA A 77 0.31 -5.01 3.41
N GLY A 78 0.29 -6.03 2.57
CA GLY A 78 0.99 -7.29 2.78
C GLY A 78 0.36 -8.29 3.74
N PRO A 79 -0.96 -8.35 3.96
CA PRO A 79 -1.54 -9.30 4.92
C PRO A 79 -1.53 -10.76 4.46
N TYR A 80 -1.22 -11.03 3.19
CA TYR A 80 -1.23 -12.36 2.59
C TYR A 80 0.06 -12.66 1.83
N PRO A 81 1.21 -12.89 2.54
CA PRO A 81 2.53 -13.05 1.92
C PRO A 81 2.57 -14.14 0.83
N ARG A 82 1.95 -15.31 1.09
CA ARG A 82 1.93 -16.40 0.11
C ARG A 82 1.23 -16.02 -1.18
N ARG A 83 0.08 -15.34 -1.10
CA ARG A 83 -0.64 -14.89 -2.30
C ARG A 83 0.15 -13.84 -3.07
N LEU A 84 0.85 -12.96 -2.37
CA LEU A 84 1.74 -11.98 -2.99
C LEU A 84 2.88 -12.69 -3.73
N ALA A 85 3.54 -13.67 -3.09
CA ALA A 85 4.58 -14.48 -3.71
C ALA A 85 4.07 -15.20 -4.98
N ASP A 86 2.87 -15.79 -4.93
CA ASP A 86 2.26 -16.48 -6.08
C ASP A 86 2.03 -15.51 -7.26
N LEU A 87 1.54 -14.28 -7.00
CA LEU A 87 1.30 -13.27 -8.02
C LEU A 87 2.60 -12.77 -8.67
N LEU A 88 3.63 -12.53 -7.86
CA LEU A 88 4.95 -12.10 -8.33
C LEU A 88 5.65 -13.23 -9.10
N GLY A 89 5.68 -14.44 -8.54
CA GLY A 89 6.28 -15.62 -9.18
C GLY A 89 5.60 -16.02 -10.48
N ALA A 90 4.32 -15.68 -10.67
CA ALA A 90 3.60 -15.87 -11.93
C ALA A 90 3.86 -14.74 -12.96
N GLY A 91 4.67 -13.73 -12.64
CA GLY A 91 4.97 -12.60 -13.53
C GLY A 91 3.76 -11.73 -13.86
N LEU A 92 2.78 -11.66 -12.94
CA LEU A 92 1.53 -10.92 -13.15
C LEU A 92 1.60 -9.45 -12.76
N VAL A 93 2.65 -9.02 -12.08
CA VAL A 93 2.77 -7.68 -11.50
C VAL A 93 4.03 -7.00 -12.00
N ASP A 94 3.91 -5.80 -12.52
CA ASP A 94 5.03 -4.98 -12.99
C ASP A 94 5.52 -3.99 -11.93
N TRP A 95 4.63 -3.60 -11.01
CA TRP A 95 4.94 -2.61 -9.96
C TRP A 95 4.13 -2.87 -8.69
N VAL A 96 4.77 -2.71 -7.52
CA VAL A 96 4.14 -2.84 -6.20
C VAL A 96 4.33 -1.59 -5.35
N GLY A 97 3.23 -0.98 -4.92
CA GLY A 97 3.23 -0.06 -3.78
C GLY A 97 2.88 -0.82 -2.51
N ILE A 98 3.87 -1.04 -1.64
CA ILE A 98 3.66 -1.75 -0.38
C ILE A 98 3.66 -0.81 0.82
N ASP A 99 2.60 -0.87 1.63
CA ASP A 99 2.48 -0.09 2.85
C ASP A 99 3.07 -0.84 4.04
N VAL A 100 4.15 -0.34 4.61
CA VAL A 100 4.67 -0.77 5.91
C VAL A 100 4.30 0.28 6.94
N LYS A 101 3.55 -0.09 7.96
CA LYS A 101 2.81 0.87 8.79
C LYS A 101 3.44 1.19 10.14
N ALA A 102 4.32 0.33 10.62
CA ALA A 102 5.01 0.46 11.92
C ALA A 102 6.14 -0.56 12.04
N THR A 103 6.95 -0.44 13.07
CA THR A 103 7.83 -1.52 13.54
C THR A 103 7.02 -2.73 14.03
N LEU A 104 7.64 -3.90 14.15
CA LEU A 104 6.95 -5.12 14.61
C LEU A 104 6.21 -4.93 15.93
N GLY A 105 6.83 -4.24 16.90
CA GLY A 105 6.25 -4.03 18.23
C GLY A 105 5.00 -3.14 18.23
N ASN A 106 4.90 -2.23 17.28
CA ASN A 106 3.81 -1.25 17.20
C ASN A 106 2.74 -1.62 16.16
N TYR A 107 3.00 -2.63 15.34
CA TYR A 107 2.18 -2.90 14.15
C TYR A 107 0.74 -3.30 14.49
N GLU A 108 0.53 -4.09 15.57
CA GLU A 108 -0.80 -4.50 16.00
C GLU A 108 -1.68 -3.30 16.37
N ALA A 109 -1.11 -2.31 17.07
CA ALA A 109 -1.83 -1.09 17.43
C ALA A 109 -2.30 -0.29 16.21
N VAL A 110 -1.52 -0.30 15.11
CA VAL A 110 -1.86 0.41 13.87
C VAL A 110 -2.82 -0.39 12.99
N ALA A 111 -2.59 -1.69 12.84
CA ALA A 111 -3.38 -2.54 11.94
C ALA A 111 -4.66 -3.09 12.59
N GLY A 112 -4.78 -3.01 13.92
CA GLY A 112 -5.89 -3.59 14.66
C GLY A 112 -5.92 -5.13 14.62
N ARG A 113 -4.77 -5.78 14.36
CA ARG A 113 -4.71 -7.23 14.14
C ARG A 113 -3.38 -7.83 14.59
N SER A 114 -3.46 -8.84 15.43
CA SER A 114 -2.29 -9.61 15.85
C SER A 114 -1.63 -10.34 14.67
N GLY A 115 -0.30 -10.40 14.65
CA GLY A 115 0.48 -11.00 13.58
C GLY A 115 0.48 -10.19 12.27
N ALA A 116 0.00 -8.95 12.29
CA ALA A 116 0.00 -8.09 11.09
C ALA A 116 1.41 -7.64 10.71
N GLY A 117 2.25 -7.35 11.69
CA GLY A 117 3.61 -6.90 11.48
C GLY A 117 4.47 -7.97 10.79
N GLU A 118 4.43 -9.19 11.29
CA GLU A 118 5.18 -10.31 10.71
C GLU A 118 4.82 -10.51 9.23
N ARG A 119 3.53 -10.47 8.91
CA ARG A 119 3.06 -10.62 7.53
C ARG A 119 3.48 -9.47 6.63
N ALA A 120 3.37 -8.22 7.12
CA ALA A 120 3.75 -7.06 6.34
C ALA A 120 5.26 -7.05 6.03
N TRP A 121 6.09 -7.30 7.03
CA TRP A 121 7.53 -7.35 6.85
C TRP A 121 7.99 -8.56 6.02
N GLU A 122 7.34 -9.72 6.16
CA GLU A 122 7.54 -10.88 5.27
C GLU A 122 7.18 -10.52 3.83
N SER A 123 6.03 -9.85 3.62
CA SER A 123 5.60 -9.39 2.30
C SER A 123 6.57 -8.38 1.68
N LEU A 124 7.14 -7.46 2.47
CA LEU A 124 8.19 -6.59 1.98
C LEU A 124 9.41 -7.39 1.51
N GLY A 125 9.87 -8.36 2.30
CA GLY A 125 10.97 -9.25 1.90
C GLY A 125 10.70 -9.98 0.58
N ILE A 126 9.46 -10.45 0.39
CA ILE A 126 9.04 -11.09 -0.87
C ILE A 126 9.12 -10.11 -2.04
N VAL A 127 8.61 -8.88 -1.89
CA VAL A 127 8.70 -7.85 -2.96
C VAL A 127 10.16 -7.57 -3.31
N LEU A 128 11.01 -7.37 -2.32
CA LEU A 128 12.43 -7.04 -2.52
C LEU A 128 13.26 -8.20 -3.12
N ALA A 129 12.77 -9.45 -2.99
CA ALA A 129 13.37 -10.62 -3.63
C ALA A 129 13.06 -10.74 -5.14
N HIS A 130 12.19 -9.86 -5.69
CA HIS A 130 11.82 -9.81 -7.10
C HIS A 130 12.34 -8.51 -7.76
N PRO A 131 13.64 -8.44 -8.12
CA PRO A 131 14.25 -7.22 -8.65
C PRO A 131 13.71 -6.80 -10.01
N GLU A 132 13.01 -7.69 -10.72
CA GLU A 132 12.31 -7.45 -11.97
C GLU A 132 10.99 -6.68 -11.79
N VAL A 133 10.50 -6.57 -10.55
CA VAL A 133 9.27 -5.83 -10.21
C VAL A 133 9.65 -4.50 -9.57
N ASP A 134 9.22 -3.41 -10.17
CA ASP A 134 9.40 -2.09 -9.58
C ASP A 134 8.59 -1.96 -8.29
N HIS A 135 9.12 -1.22 -7.32
CA HIS A 135 8.45 -1.07 -6.03
C HIS A 135 8.57 0.33 -5.43
N GLU A 136 7.61 0.65 -4.58
CA GLU A 136 7.62 1.80 -3.69
C GLU A 136 7.18 1.34 -2.30
N VAL A 137 8.06 1.45 -1.30
CA VAL A 137 7.70 1.23 0.11
C VAL A 137 7.09 2.51 0.65
N ARG A 138 5.93 2.40 1.31
CA ARG A 138 5.16 3.54 1.81
C ARG A 138 4.97 3.45 3.31
N LEU A 139 5.13 4.58 3.97
CA LEU A 139 4.76 4.76 5.37
C LEU A 139 3.80 5.95 5.46
N THR A 140 2.63 5.74 6.04
CA THR A 140 1.69 6.82 6.38
C THR A 140 1.77 7.12 7.86
N VAL A 141 2.07 8.39 8.19
CA VAL A 141 2.15 8.89 9.55
C VAL A 141 0.96 9.77 9.91
N TYR A 142 0.56 9.78 11.18
CA TYR A 142 -0.56 10.54 11.73
C TYR A 142 -0.29 10.95 13.17
N PRO A 143 -0.97 11.98 13.72
CA PRO A 143 -0.62 12.59 15.01
C PRO A 143 -0.55 11.64 16.20
N ASP A 144 -1.45 10.66 16.27
CA ASP A 144 -1.55 9.69 17.37
C ASP A 144 -0.90 8.34 16.99
N GLY A 145 -0.05 8.34 15.96
CA GLY A 145 0.70 7.18 15.53
C GLY A 145 1.86 6.81 16.46
N PRO A 146 2.49 5.66 16.26
CA PRO A 146 3.52 5.14 17.17
C PRO A 146 4.82 5.94 17.21
N GLY A 147 5.03 6.88 16.28
CA GLY A 147 6.23 7.71 16.25
C GLY A 147 7.52 7.00 15.80
N ASP A 148 7.43 5.78 15.30
CA ASP A 148 8.54 4.92 14.88
C ASP A 148 8.89 5.01 13.38
N GLY A 149 8.56 6.15 12.76
CA GLY A 149 8.67 6.29 11.30
C GLY A 149 10.11 6.21 10.78
N PHE A 150 11.09 6.70 11.53
CA PHE A 150 12.50 6.60 11.16
C PHE A 150 12.99 5.16 11.21
N GLU A 151 12.64 4.41 12.27
CA GLU A 151 13.00 3.01 12.45
C GLU A 151 12.40 2.13 11.34
N VAL A 152 11.17 2.41 10.92
CA VAL A 152 10.52 1.74 9.79
C VAL A 152 11.28 1.99 8.50
N ALA A 153 11.64 3.24 8.22
CA ALA A 153 12.39 3.61 7.03
C ALA A 153 13.79 2.98 7.04
N ALA A 154 14.52 3.08 8.16
CA ALA A 154 15.85 2.49 8.32
C ALA A 154 15.83 0.98 8.07
N ARG A 155 14.89 0.26 8.68
CA ARG A 155 14.73 -1.18 8.45
C ARG A 155 14.38 -1.52 7.01
N ALA A 156 13.49 -0.76 6.36
CA ALA A 156 13.18 -0.98 4.95
C ALA A 156 14.42 -0.79 4.08
N ARG A 157 15.25 0.22 4.37
CA ARG A 157 16.52 0.46 3.66
C ARG A 157 17.52 -0.67 3.87
N GLU A 158 17.68 -1.15 5.11
CA GLU A 158 18.52 -2.30 5.44
C GLU A 158 18.10 -3.58 4.69
N MET A 159 16.80 -3.78 4.49
CA MET A 159 16.25 -4.88 3.71
C MET A 159 16.47 -4.73 2.19
N GLY A 160 16.92 -3.57 1.71
CA GLY A 160 17.21 -3.32 0.30
C GLY A 160 16.13 -2.52 -0.46
N ALA A 161 15.20 -1.88 0.25
CA ALA A 161 14.25 -0.97 -0.40
C ALA A 161 14.99 0.18 -1.10
N ARG A 162 14.67 0.43 -2.36
CA ARG A 162 15.28 1.48 -3.18
C ARG A 162 14.45 2.76 -3.19
N ILE A 163 13.13 2.63 -3.18
CA ILE A 163 12.19 3.76 -3.23
C ILE A 163 11.36 3.76 -1.96
N PHE A 164 11.38 4.88 -1.24
CA PHE A 164 10.60 5.05 -0.02
C PHE A 164 9.76 6.33 -0.09
N ALA A 165 8.48 6.22 0.30
CA ALA A 165 7.55 7.34 0.37
C ALA A 165 7.03 7.51 1.79
N LEU A 166 7.32 8.68 2.39
CA LEU A 166 6.67 9.13 3.61
C LEU A 166 5.39 9.90 3.24
N GLN A 167 4.27 9.50 3.79
CA GLN A 167 2.97 10.11 3.54
C GLN A 167 2.35 10.62 4.84
N GLN A 168 1.76 11.79 4.80
CA GLN A 168 0.91 12.30 5.87
C GLN A 168 -0.52 11.81 5.66
N ALA A 169 -1.17 11.31 6.71
CA ALA A 169 -2.57 10.93 6.64
C ALA A 169 -3.46 12.16 6.34
N ARG A 170 -4.62 11.92 5.77
CA ARG A 170 -5.62 12.97 5.46
C ARG A 170 -6.94 12.60 6.12
N ASP A 171 -7.79 13.60 6.43
CA ASP A 171 -9.08 13.36 7.06
C ASP A 171 -10.12 12.74 6.12
N LEU A 172 -10.01 13.03 4.82
CA LEU A 172 -11.00 12.60 3.83
C LEU A 172 -11.11 11.07 3.74
N GLY A 173 -12.30 10.53 3.96
CA GLY A 173 -12.60 9.09 3.84
C GLY A 173 -12.18 8.23 5.01
N THR A 174 -11.62 8.84 6.07
CA THR A 174 -11.24 8.15 7.31
C THR A 174 -12.44 7.88 8.21
N PRO A 175 -12.30 6.99 9.21
CA PRO A 175 -13.33 6.77 10.22
C PRO A 175 -13.67 8.04 11.00
N ASP A 176 -14.90 8.14 11.50
CA ASP A 176 -15.35 9.25 12.34
C ASP A 176 -14.44 9.41 13.57
N GLY A 177 -14.10 10.66 13.87
CA GLY A 177 -13.25 11.03 15.01
C GLY A 177 -11.75 10.93 14.76
N PHE A 178 -11.30 10.50 13.56
CA PHE A 178 -9.89 10.60 13.20
C PHE A 178 -9.50 12.04 12.91
N ALA A 179 -8.33 12.46 13.39
CA ALA A 179 -7.74 13.76 13.10
C ALA A 179 -6.38 13.58 12.44
N ALA A 180 -6.25 14.02 11.19
CA ALA A 180 -5.01 13.91 10.42
C ALA A 180 -3.95 14.94 10.82
N THR A 181 -4.34 15.98 11.57
CA THR A 181 -3.44 17.06 11.96
C THR A 181 -3.68 17.52 13.40
N ARG A 182 -2.67 18.16 13.98
CA ARG A 182 -2.70 18.86 15.27
C ARG A 182 -1.67 20.01 15.24
N PRO A 183 -1.70 20.97 16.17
CA PRO A 183 -0.70 22.04 16.23
C PRO A 183 0.74 21.48 16.24
N GLY A 184 1.59 21.97 15.34
CA GLY A 184 2.98 21.55 15.20
C GLY A 184 3.21 20.21 14.52
N TRP A 185 2.15 19.52 14.06
CA TRP A 185 2.27 18.22 13.39
C TRP A 185 3.07 18.29 12.09
N ASP A 186 2.78 19.27 11.25
CA ASP A 186 3.48 19.42 9.98
C ASP A 186 4.99 19.64 10.15
N ASP A 187 5.41 20.34 11.19
CA ASP A 187 6.83 20.53 11.49
C ASP A 187 7.48 19.22 11.97
N GLN A 188 6.75 18.41 12.75
CA GLN A 188 7.20 17.08 13.16
C GLN A 188 7.39 16.17 11.95
N VAL A 189 6.42 16.13 11.03
CA VAL A 189 6.49 15.30 9.82
C VAL A 189 7.61 15.78 8.90
N ARG A 190 7.77 17.10 8.74
CA ARG A 190 8.91 17.65 7.96
C ARG A 190 10.26 17.35 8.59
N SER A 191 10.35 17.31 9.93
CA SER A 191 11.59 16.87 10.60
C SER A 191 11.87 15.40 10.31
N LEU A 192 10.88 14.53 10.48
CA LEU A 192 10.99 13.11 10.15
C LEU A 192 11.40 12.89 8.68
N ALA A 193 10.83 13.68 7.75
CA ALA A 193 11.19 13.59 6.33
C ALA A 193 12.68 13.89 6.11
N ARG A 194 13.22 14.94 6.75
CA ARG A 194 14.66 15.26 6.67
C ARG A 194 15.53 14.15 7.25
N ASP A 195 15.11 13.55 8.36
CA ASP A 195 15.84 12.45 8.97
C ASP A 195 15.86 11.21 8.05
N ILE A 196 14.73 10.86 7.45
CA ILE A 196 14.61 9.74 6.51
C ILE A 196 15.44 9.99 5.22
N GLU A 197 15.51 11.22 4.75
CA GLU A 197 16.31 11.57 3.56
C GLU A 197 17.79 11.22 3.76
N THR A 198 18.30 11.22 5.01
CA THR A 198 19.68 10.82 5.33
C THR A 198 19.95 9.31 5.15
N LEU A 199 18.91 8.49 4.99
CA LEU A 199 19.07 7.04 4.79
C LEU A 199 19.48 6.65 3.36
N ASP A 200 19.62 7.62 2.46
CA ASP A 200 20.18 7.47 1.12
C ASP A 200 19.45 6.41 0.27
N PHE A 201 18.11 6.51 0.23
CA PHE A 201 17.32 5.76 -0.75
C PHE A 201 17.63 6.23 -2.16
N ASP A 202 17.57 5.36 -3.17
CA ASP A 202 17.71 5.74 -4.58
C ASP A 202 16.70 6.85 -4.95
N ARG A 203 15.50 6.79 -4.32
CA ARG A 203 14.49 7.83 -4.41
C ARG A 203 13.70 7.92 -3.10
N PHE A 204 13.75 9.09 -2.48
CA PHE A 204 12.86 9.45 -1.37
C PHE A 204 11.74 10.37 -1.87
N ILE A 205 10.51 10.13 -1.43
CA ILE A 205 9.32 10.90 -1.80
C ILE A 205 8.62 11.34 -0.53
N PHE A 206 8.46 12.64 -0.36
CA PHE A 206 7.64 13.19 0.72
C PHE A 206 6.29 13.66 0.18
N ARG A 207 5.19 13.10 0.73
CA ARG A 207 3.80 13.48 0.43
C ARG A 207 3.18 14.06 1.69
N GLY A 208 3.52 15.31 2.01
CA GLY A 208 2.89 16.10 3.07
C GLY A 208 1.69 16.86 2.54
N ASP A 209 0.87 17.40 3.46
CA ASP A 209 -0.09 18.42 3.09
C ASP A 209 0.65 19.71 2.78
N SER A 210 0.33 20.29 1.62
CA SER A 210 0.84 21.59 1.14
C SER A 210 -0.09 22.70 1.57
#